data_33b9ffe2b5b56e77c53b2322fd82305d
#
_entry.id   33b9ffe2b5b56e77c53b2322fd82305d
#
_cell.length_a   1.000
_cell.length_b   1.000
_cell.length_c   1.000
_cell.angle_alpha   90.00
_cell.angle_beta   90.00
_cell.angle_gamma   90.00
#
_symmetry.space_group_name_H-M   'P 1'
#
loop_
_entity.id
_entity.type
_entity.pdbx_description
1 polymer ?
#
loop_
_entity_poly.entity_id
_entity_poly.type
_entity_poly.pdbx_seq_one_letter_code
_entity_poly.pdbx_strand_id
1 'polypeptide(L)'
;MHIPLWTRTYRRRLTVVAVALVMVGVAVGFTVAAGSWGGSTATAVAAATSTAPPVNVSGFPHGQGGGGIFTDRCRFSHQAADDPILMPDMAGQSMQHDFYGNTTTSASSTAPALLGKPTTCSTSADASAYWTPVLYQNGQPLQPVSALIYWRQTRALASMVRPMPAGISLIAGDEKATQPQSLKVIRWTCSGDKDTRDATSTPHDCSGDQMLRLVVTFPSCWDGHTLDGAAQTNAVYPEDGRCPASHPVVIPQIVFHVNYPTSSAANVTLSMSPTMQGSIDTAHVDFINGWDQALLARNTSVCIAAHLRCGPVTGTGAVPQGPVATRNPSGSR
;
A
#
# COMPACT_ATOMS: atom_id res chain seq x y z
N MET A 1 -45.41 -47.90 6.16
CA MET A 1 -45.77 -46.52 6.44
C MET A 1 -45.15 -45.66 5.34
N HIS A 2 -45.98 -45.19 4.39
CA HIS A 2 -45.59 -44.45 3.22
C HIS A 2 -45.58 -42.94 3.52
N ILE A 3 -44.48 -42.26 3.14
CA ILE A 3 -44.39 -40.82 3.15
C ILE A 3 -44.37 -40.35 1.69
N PRO A 4 -45.28 -39.46 1.26
CA PRO A 4 -45.30 -38.99 -0.12
C PRO A 4 -44.39 -37.76 -0.35
N LEU A 5 -43.61 -37.82 -1.43
CA LEU A 5 -42.85 -36.72 -2.02
C LEU A 5 -43.79 -35.68 -2.64
N TRP A 6 -43.61 -34.42 -2.29
CA TRP A 6 -44.23 -33.30 -2.99
C TRP A 6 -43.15 -32.55 -3.76
N THR A 7 -43.14 -32.72 -5.10
CA THR A 7 -42.38 -31.85 -6.02
C THR A 7 -43.25 -30.68 -6.44
N ARG A 8 -42.88 -29.49 -6.07
CA ARG A 8 -43.46 -28.24 -6.60
C ARG A 8 -42.58 -27.71 -7.71
N THR A 9 -42.98 -27.90 -8.95
CA THR A 9 -42.45 -27.24 -10.14
C THR A 9 -42.98 -25.80 -10.23
N TYR A 10 -42.08 -24.82 -10.14
CA TYR A 10 -42.41 -23.40 -10.36
C TYR A 10 -42.15 -23.06 -11.82
N ARG A 11 -43.23 -22.94 -12.62
CA ARG A 11 -43.17 -22.43 -13.99
C ARG A 11 -43.20 -20.91 -13.93
N ARG A 12 -42.08 -20.27 -14.26
CA ARG A 12 -42.05 -18.82 -14.57
C ARG A 12 -42.62 -18.60 -15.94
N ARG A 13 -43.69 -17.81 -16.00
CA ARG A 13 -44.22 -17.25 -17.25
C ARG A 13 -43.48 -15.96 -17.56
N LEU A 14 -42.71 -15.94 -18.64
CA LEU A 14 -42.14 -14.73 -19.22
C LEU A 14 -43.26 -14.02 -20.03
N THR A 15 -43.64 -12.84 -19.59
CA THR A 15 -44.51 -11.93 -20.32
C THR A 15 -43.62 -11.00 -21.15
N VAL A 16 -43.64 -11.20 -22.47
CA VAL A 16 -42.96 -10.28 -23.39
C VAL A 16 -43.96 -9.17 -23.70
N VAL A 17 -43.65 -7.93 -23.32
CA VAL A 17 -44.40 -6.75 -23.70
C VAL A 17 -43.73 -6.14 -24.94
N ALA A 18 -44.35 -6.26 -26.10
CA ALA A 18 -43.92 -5.60 -27.30
C ALA A 18 -44.50 -4.17 -27.30
N VAL A 19 -43.61 -3.17 -27.24
CA VAL A 19 -43.98 -1.76 -27.43
C VAL A 19 -43.79 -1.40 -28.91
N ALA A 20 -44.88 -1.19 -29.63
CA ALA A 20 -44.88 -0.68 -30.99
C ALA A 20 -44.68 0.86 -30.96
N LEU A 21 -43.57 1.35 -31.49
CA LEU A 21 -43.33 2.77 -31.73
C LEU A 21 -43.94 3.18 -33.08
N VAL A 22 -44.98 4.00 -33.02
CA VAL A 22 -45.54 4.67 -34.19
C VAL A 22 -44.69 5.91 -34.48
N MET A 23 -44.02 5.92 -35.61
CA MET A 23 -43.26 7.07 -36.12
C MET A 23 -44.24 7.99 -36.89
N VAL A 24 -44.56 9.15 -36.30
CA VAL A 24 -45.22 10.26 -37.02
C VAL A 24 -44.11 11.20 -37.49
N GLY A 25 -43.90 11.23 -38.80
CA GLY A 25 -42.98 12.16 -39.44
C GLY A 25 -43.56 13.57 -39.52
N VAL A 26 -42.92 14.53 -38.89
CA VAL A 26 -43.08 15.96 -39.12
C VAL A 26 -41.80 16.49 -39.72
N ALA A 27 -41.82 16.79 -41.01
CA ALA A 27 -40.72 17.47 -41.69
C ALA A 27 -40.73 18.96 -41.30
N VAL A 28 -39.81 19.38 -40.47
CA VAL A 28 -39.51 20.80 -40.23
C VAL A 28 -38.14 21.08 -40.82
N GLY A 29 -38.12 21.88 -41.89
CA GLY A 29 -36.89 22.33 -42.51
C GLY A 29 -36.13 23.26 -41.55
N PHE A 30 -34.95 22.88 -41.17
CA PHE A 30 -33.98 23.77 -40.50
C PHE A 30 -32.80 24.04 -41.42
N THR A 31 -32.60 25.32 -41.72
CA THR A 31 -31.38 25.83 -42.35
C THR A 31 -30.22 25.64 -41.37
N VAL A 32 -29.25 24.81 -41.77
CA VAL A 32 -28.05 24.60 -41.01
C VAL A 32 -27.11 25.78 -41.19
N ALA A 33 -27.01 26.66 -40.21
CA ALA A 33 -25.89 27.56 -40.10
C ALA A 33 -24.65 26.73 -39.68
N ALA A 34 -23.60 26.79 -40.51
CA ALA A 34 -22.32 26.14 -40.19
C ALA A 34 -21.68 26.84 -38.99
N GLY A 35 -22.01 26.38 -37.78
CA GLY A 35 -21.26 26.73 -36.56
C GLY A 35 -20.07 25.80 -36.45
N SER A 36 -18.88 26.39 -36.44
CA SER A 36 -17.62 25.69 -36.15
C SER A 36 -17.71 25.05 -34.77
N TRP A 37 -17.79 23.74 -34.73
CA TRP A 37 -17.66 22.98 -33.51
C TRP A 37 -16.17 23.07 -33.09
N GLY A 38 -15.88 23.94 -32.10
CA GLY A 38 -14.63 23.92 -31.42
C GLY A 38 -14.48 22.54 -30.77
N GLY A 39 -13.60 21.72 -31.32
CA GLY A 39 -13.23 20.47 -30.74
C GLY A 39 -12.67 20.74 -29.31
N SER A 40 -13.41 20.30 -28.30
CA SER A 40 -12.80 20.15 -26.97
C SER A 40 -11.71 19.12 -27.11
N THR A 41 -10.49 19.58 -27.32
CA THR A 41 -9.31 18.77 -27.10
C THR A 41 -9.35 18.36 -25.64
N ALA A 42 -9.68 17.10 -25.39
CA ALA A 42 -9.36 16.49 -24.11
C ALA A 42 -7.86 16.70 -23.93
N THR A 43 -7.52 17.66 -23.08
CA THR A 43 -6.15 17.83 -22.62
C THR A 43 -5.82 16.54 -21.90
N ALA A 44 -5.10 15.64 -22.58
CA ALA A 44 -4.42 14.57 -21.91
C ALA A 44 -3.58 15.28 -20.85
N VAL A 45 -3.94 15.08 -19.58
CA VAL A 45 -3.08 15.46 -18.47
C VAL A 45 -1.84 14.59 -18.69
N ALA A 46 -0.84 15.20 -19.34
CA ALA A 46 0.46 14.60 -19.45
C ALA A 46 0.85 14.25 -18.01
N ALA A 47 1.08 12.96 -17.76
CA ALA A 47 1.69 12.52 -16.53
C ALA A 47 2.90 13.43 -16.36
N ALA A 48 2.83 14.32 -15.38
CA ALA A 48 3.94 15.21 -15.08
C ALA A 48 5.10 14.29 -14.71
N THR A 49 5.95 14.00 -15.68
CA THR A 49 7.28 13.52 -15.38
C THR A 49 7.88 14.61 -14.53
N SER A 50 7.81 14.41 -13.21
CA SER A 50 8.45 15.27 -12.24
C SER A 50 9.95 15.22 -12.57
N THR A 51 10.37 16.14 -13.41
CA THR A 51 11.76 16.51 -13.55
C THR A 51 12.12 17.36 -12.32
N ALA A 52 12.04 16.72 -11.13
CA ALA A 52 12.74 17.28 -10.00
C ALA A 52 14.21 17.46 -10.46
N PRO A 53 14.79 18.65 -10.31
CA PRO A 53 16.17 18.89 -10.72
C PRO A 53 17.04 17.80 -10.08
N PRO A 54 18.04 17.26 -10.79
CA PRO A 54 18.90 16.25 -10.22
C PRO A 54 19.50 16.80 -8.94
N VAL A 55 19.18 16.15 -7.83
CA VAL A 55 19.75 16.54 -6.54
C VAL A 55 21.24 16.31 -6.66
N ASN A 56 22.01 17.38 -6.53
CA ASN A 56 23.47 17.26 -6.53
C ASN A 56 23.90 16.53 -5.26
N VAL A 57 24.16 15.23 -5.39
CA VAL A 57 24.63 14.34 -4.31
C VAL A 57 26.16 14.38 -4.12
N SER A 58 26.86 15.24 -4.84
CA SER A 58 28.34 15.30 -4.81
C SER A 58 28.93 15.65 -3.44
N GLY A 59 28.13 16.15 -2.50
CA GLY A 59 28.54 16.42 -1.11
C GLY A 59 28.36 15.24 -0.16
N PHE A 60 27.75 14.12 -0.60
CA PHE A 60 27.51 12.96 0.26
C PHE A 60 28.40 11.78 -0.15
N PRO A 61 29.16 11.20 0.78
CA PRO A 61 29.98 10.03 0.46
C PRO A 61 29.10 8.85 0.03
N HIS A 62 29.39 8.24 -1.09
CA HIS A 62 28.72 7.02 -1.51
C HIS A 62 29.00 5.89 -0.52
N GLY A 63 27.94 5.22 -0.03
CA GLY A 63 28.07 4.11 0.90
C GLY A 63 28.63 2.87 0.22
N GLN A 64 29.57 2.21 0.90
CA GLN A 64 30.13 0.92 0.47
C GLN A 64 29.31 -0.26 1.02
N GLY A 65 28.31 0.01 1.87
CA GLY A 65 27.48 -0.96 2.58
C GLY A 65 26.35 -1.62 1.78
N GLY A 66 25.29 -2.00 2.44
CA GLY A 66 24.04 -2.53 1.84
C GLY A 66 23.31 -1.51 0.96
N GLY A 67 22.07 -1.76 0.61
CA GLY A 67 21.21 -0.76 -0.02
C GLY A 67 20.94 0.43 0.89
N GLY A 68 20.55 1.55 0.29
CA GLY A 68 20.24 2.75 1.08
C GLY A 68 18.88 2.68 1.77
N ILE A 69 18.66 3.56 2.75
CA ILE A 69 17.47 3.55 3.58
C ILE A 69 17.18 4.91 4.21
N PHE A 70 15.90 5.27 4.29
CA PHE A 70 15.38 6.28 5.21
C PHE A 70 14.11 5.76 5.89
N THR A 71 13.66 6.41 6.95
CA THR A 71 12.50 5.97 7.72
C THR A 71 11.53 7.11 7.96
N ASP A 72 10.24 6.77 8.04
CA ASP A 72 9.21 7.62 8.61
C ASP A 72 8.45 6.84 9.67
N ARG A 73 7.79 7.57 10.56
CA ARG A 73 6.92 7.00 11.59
C ARG A 73 5.57 7.67 11.52
N CYS A 74 4.53 6.87 11.29
CA CYS A 74 3.16 7.34 11.31
C CYS A 74 2.45 6.72 12.52
N ARG A 75 1.71 7.53 13.27
CA ARG A 75 0.86 7.03 14.36
C ARG A 75 -0.47 6.54 13.79
N PHE A 76 -1.18 5.77 14.58
CA PHE A 76 -2.58 5.46 14.32
C PHE A 76 -3.37 6.76 14.08
N SER A 77 -4.20 6.74 13.06
CA SER A 77 -5.06 7.86 12.66
C SER A 77 -6.50 7.61 13.11
N HIS A 78 -7.13 6.62 12.52
CA HIS A 78 -8.51 6.23 12.79
C HIS A 78 -8.76 4.79 12.37
N GLN A 79 -9.95 4.27 12.67
CA GLN A 79 -10.42 2.96 12.25
C GLN A 79 -11.70 3.12 11.43
N ALA A 80 -11.81 2.39 10.34
CA ALA A 80 -13.00 2.37 9.51
C ALA A 80 -13.10 1.05 8.71
N ALA A 81 -14.33 0.69 8.30
CA ALA A 81 -14.56 -0.42 7.37
C ALA A 81 -14.50 0.08 5.91
N ASP A 82 -13.43 0.78 5.59
CA ASP A 82 -13.20 1.43 4.30
C ASP A 82 -11.95 0.85 3.63
N ASP A 83 -12.00 0.78 2.31
CA ASP A 83 -10.87 0.40 1.46
C ASP A 83 -10.93 1.15 0.13
N PRO A 84 -10.20 2.25 -0.02
CA PRO A 84 -10.22 3.02 -1.25
C PRO A 84 -9.55 2.36 -2.45
N ILE A 85 -8.83 1.24 -2.27
CA ILE A 85 -8.23 0.50 -3.38
C ILE A 85 -9.15 -0.61 -3.87
N LEU A 86 -9.61 -1.50 -2.98
CA LEU A 86 -10.37 -2.69 -3.36
C LEU A 86 -11.89 -2.45 -3.40
N MET A 87 -12.38 -1.52 -2.58
CA MET A 87 -13.80 -1.20 -2.46
C MET A 87 -14.04 0.33 -2.53
N PRO A 88 -13.59 1.00 -3.62
CA PRO A 88 -13.73 2.44 -3.75
C PRO A 88 -15.21 2.87 -3.68
N ASP A 89 -15.48 3.97 -2.99
CA ASP A 89 -16.80 4.54 -2.77
C ASP A 89 -17.80 3.65 -1.99
N MET A 90 -17.33 2.54 -1.42
CA MET A 90 -18.16 1.60 -0.66
C MET A 90 -17.92 1.72 0.85
N ALA A 91 -18.18 2.89 1.40
CA ALA A 91 -17.95 3.18 2.82
C ALA A 91 -18.68 2.19 3.75
N GLY A 92 -17.98 1.69 4.74
CA GLY A 92 -18.49 0.76 5.74
C GLY A 92 -18.69 -0.68 5.23
N GLN A 93 -18.23 -1.04 4.03
CA GLN A 93 -18.47 -2.37 3.45
C GLN A 93 -17.22 -3.26 3.38
N SER A 94 -16.03 -2.68 3.60
CA SER A 94 -14.79 -3.44 3.67
C SER A 94 -14.61 -4.09 5.04
N MET A 95 -13.55 -4.87 5.23
CA MET A 95 -13.11 -5.25 6.56
C MET A 95 -12.73 -4.02 7.38
N GLN A 96 -12.69 -4.16 8.71
CA GLN A 96 -12.22 -3.06 9.57
C GLN A 96 -10.71 -2.89 9.38
N HIS A 97 -10.30 -1.66 9.08
CA HIS A 97 -8.90 -1.29 8.95
C HIS A 97 -8.47 -0.25 9.97
N ASP A 98 -7.23 -0.39 10.44
CA ASP A 98 -6.50 0.64 11.16
C ASP A 98 -5.73 1.48 10.15
N PHE A 99 -6.01 2.79 10.10
CA PHE A 99 -5.36 3.74 9.21
C PHE A 99 -4.21 4.46 9.88
N TYR A 100 -3.18 4.75 9.09
CA TYR A 100 -2.00 5.51 9.52
C TYR A 100 -1.66 6.58 8.48
N GLY A 101 -0.99 7.62 8.89
CA GLY A 101 -0.60 8.72 8.02
C GLY A 101 -1.77 9.68 7.80
N ASN A 102 -2.25 9.76 6.59
CA ASN A 102 -3.32 10.69 6.23
C ASN A 102 -4.55 10.56 7.13
N THR A 103 -5.00 11.69 7.70
CA THR A 103 -6.13 11.69 8.66
C THR A 103 -7.50 11.84 8.01
N THR A 104 -7.54 11.96 6.69
CA THR A 104 -8.79 12.14 5.92
C THR A 104 -9.10 10.95 5.01
N THR A 105 -8.36 9.85 5.14
CA THR A 105 -8.57 8.65 4.33
C THR A 105 -9.96 8.06 4.60
N SER A 106 -10.66 7.72 3.52
CA SER A 106 -11.99 7.09 3.53
C SER A 106 -12.15 6.24 2.28
N ALA A 107 -13.24 5.49 2.14
CA ALA A 107 -13.53 4.69 0.94
C ALA A 107 -13.51 5.50 -0.37
N SER A 108 -13.82 6.80 -0.32
CA SER A 108 -13.79 7.70 -1.50
C SER A 108 -12.45 8.41 -1.71
N SER A 109 -11.41 8.05 -0.98
CA SER A 109 -10.11 8.70 -1.11
C SER A 109 -9.45 8.36 -2.45
N THR A 110 -8.96 9.40 -3.11
CA THR A 110 -8.11 9.28 -4.31
C THR A 110 -6.74 9.86 -4.01
N ALA A 111 -5.72 9.41 -4.71
CA ALA A 111 -4.37 9.91 -4.49
C ALA A 111 -4.24 11.45 -4.59
N PRO A 112 -4.84 12.15 -5.56
CA PRO A 112 -4.82 13.62 -5.58
C PRO A 112 -5.49 14.25 -4.36
N ALA A 113 -6.52 13.61 -3.79
CA ALA A 113 -7.24 14.13 -2.63
C ALA A 113 -6.44 14.02 -1.32
N LEU A 114 -5.42 13.17 -1.27
CA LEU A 114 -4.55 12.98 -0.10
C LEU A 114 -3.47 14.06 0.01
N LEU A 115 -3.04 14.63 -1.12
CA LEU A 115 -1.90 15.56 -1.17
C LEU A 115 -2.13 16.78 -0.28
N GLY A 116 -1.12 17.08 0.56
CA GLY A 116 -1.13 18.23 1.45
C GLY A 116 -2.17 18.18 2.58
N LYS A 117 -2.84 17.05 2.77
CA LYS A 117 -3.77 16.86 3.90
C LYS A 117 -3.01 16.61 5.20
N PRO A 118 -3.66 16.83 6.36
CA PRO A 118 -3.06 16.50 7.64
C PRO A 118 -2.68 15.02 7.74
N THR A 119 -1.57 14.76 8.42
CA THR A 119 -1.01 13.41 8.58
C THR A 119 -0.52 13.18 10.00
N THR A 120 -0.51 11.93 10.42
CA THR A 120 0.10 11.49 11.70
C THR A 120 1.56 11.10 11.55
N CYS A 121 2.12 11.18 10.33
CA CYS A 121 3.52 10.87 10.04
C CYS A 121 4.47 11.90 10.65
N SER A 122 5.74 11.53 10.84
CA SER A 122 6.75 12.39 11.47
C SER A 122 7.13 13.59 10.59
N THR A 123 6.79 13.56 9.31
CA THR A 123 6.85 14.70 8.42
C THR A 123 5.49 14.99 7.77
N SER A 124 5.12 16.27 7.67
CA SER A 124 3.91 16.67 6.94
C SER A 124 4.02 16.45 5.43
N ALA A 125 5.21 16.17 4.92
CA ALA A 125 5.44 15.82 3.52
C ALA A 125 4.96 14.40 3.15
N ASP A 126 4.80 13.52 4.13
CA ASP A 126 4.17 12.22 3.95
C ASP A 126 2.68 12.29 4.33
N ALA A 127 1.86 12.68 3.37
CA ALA A 127 0.41 12.62 3.47
C ALA A 127 -0.16 11.36 2.83
N SER A 128 0.65 10.30 2.71
CA SER A 128 0.20 8.99 2.22
C SER A 128 -0.80 8.37 3.16
N ALA A 129 -1.67 7.55 2.59
CA ALA A 129 -2.53 6.66 3.36
C ALA A 129 -1.90 5.27 3.43
N TYR A 130 -1.88 4.71 4.64
CA TYR A 130 -1.49 3.34 4.92
C TYR A 130 -2.58 2.70 5.76
N TRP A 131 -2.92 1.43 5.53
CA TRP A 131 -3.85 0.73 6.40
C TRP A 131 -3.56 -0.76 6.48
N THR A 132 -3.97 -1.36 7.60
CA THR A 132 -3.88 -2.79 7.91
C THR A 132 -5.23 -3.29 8.39
N PRO A 133 -5.59 -4.56 8.20
CA PRO A 133 -6.73 -5.12 8.90
C PRO A 133 -6.55 -4.95 10.41
N VAL A 134 -7.65 -4.65 11.11
CA VAL A 134 -7.64 -4.52 12.57
C VAL A 134 -7.24 -5.85 13.18
N LEU A 135 -6.25 -5.81 14.09
CA LEU A 135 -5.89 -6.94 14.93
C LEU A 135 -6.80 -6.96 16.16
N TYR A 136 -7.39 -8.11 16.43
CA TYR A 136 -8.17 -8.36 17.64
C TYR A 136 -7.42 -9.32 18.57
N GLN A 137 -7.61 -9.16 19.85
CA GLN A 137 -7.20 -10.15 20.85
C GLN A 137 -8.37 -10.44 21.79
N ASN A 138 -8.71 -11.70 21.96
CA ASN A 138 -9.89 -12.12 22.73
C ASN A 138 -11.19 -11.43 22.24
N GLY A 139 -11.31 -11.19 20.93
CA GLY A 139 -12.45 -10.52 20.31
C GLY A 139 -12.49 -8.99 20.49
N GLN A 140 -11.50 -8.37 21.14
CA GLN A 140 -11.40 -6.92 21.30
C GLN A 140 -10.34 -6.33 20.37
N PRO A 141 -10.61 -5.20 19.69
CA PRO A 141 -9.64 -4.57 18.81
C PRO A 141 -8.42 -4.08 19.61
N LEU A 142 -7.24 -4.33 19.10
CA LEU A 142 -5.99 -3.79 19.62
C LEU A 142 -5.59 -2.57 18.79
N GLN A 143 -5.76 -1.37 19.36
CA GLN A 143 -5.28 -0.17 18.69
C GLN A 143 -3.74 -0.19 18.61
N PRO A 144 -3.15 -0.13 17.40
CA PRO A 144 -1.71 -0.15 17.24
C PRO A 144 -1.05 1.10 17.82
N VAL A 145 0.18 0.96 18.30
CA VAL A 145 0.94 2.07 18.89
C VAL A 145 1.42 3.03 17.79
N SER A 146 2.05 2.49 16.78
CA SER A 146 2.55 3.23 15.62
C SER A 146 3.02 2.29 14.52
N ALA A 147 3.08 2.80 13.29
CA ALA A 147 3.80 2.20 12.19
C ALA A 147 5.17 2.87 12.02
N LEU A 148 6.23 2.07 11.91
CA LEU A 148 7.55 2.51 11.48
C LEU A 148 7.77 2.02 10.06
N ILE A 149 7.96 2.94 9.16
CA ILE A 149 8.02 2.69 7.73
C ILE A 149 9.44 2.87 7.25
N TYR A 150 10.02 1.80 6.72
CA TYR A 150 11.34 1.81 6.10
C TYR A 150 11.17 1.94 4.59
N TRP A 151 11.78 2.96 4.03
CA TRP A 151 11.94 3.18 2.61
C TRP A 151 13.36 2.78 2.24
N ARG A 152 13.52 1.69 1.54
CA ARG A 152 14.83 1.10 1.28
C ARG A 152 14.92 0.45 -0.10
N GLN A 153 16.11 -0.02 -0.44
CA GLN A 153 16.29 -0.97 -1.54
C GLN A 153 17.47 -1.90 -1.24
N THR A 154 17.53 -3.04 -1.89
CA THR A 154 18.70 -3.92 -1.82
C THR A 154 19.89 -3.25 -2.49
N ARG A 155 21.11 -3.66 -2.11
CA ARG A 155 22.34 -3.11 -2.73
C ARG A 155 22.34 -3.25 -4.25
N ALA A 156 21.87 -4.39 -4.76
CA ALA A 156 21.87 -4.69 -6.19
C ALA A 156 20.98 -3.73 -7.00
N LEU A 157 19.92 -3.22 -6.38
CA LEU A 157 18.91 -2.40 -7.05
C LEU A 157 18.98 -0.91 -6.67
N ALA A 158 19.66 -0.57 -5.58
CA ALA A 158 19.61 0.78 -5.01
C ALA A 158 20.05 1.89 -5.98
N SER A 159 21.10 1.65 -6.78
CA SER A 159 21.56 2.65 -7.76
C SER A 159 20.61 2.85 -8.95
N MET A 160 19.67 1.94 -9.16
CA MET A 160 18.68 1.99 -10.23
C MET A 160 17.33 2.54 -9.76
N VAL A 161 17.19 2.78 -8.45
CA VAL A 161 15.90 3.18 -7.86
C VAL A 161 15.41 4.51 -8.42
N ARG A 162 14.15 4.56 -8.79
CA ARG A 162 13.42 5.78 -9.17
C ARG A 162 12.49 6.19 -8.04
N PRO A 163 12.21 7.48 -7.87
CA PRO A 163 11.18 7.90 -6.94
C PRO A 163 9.87 7.19 -7.25
N MET A 164 9.15 6.79 -6.21
CA MET A 164 7.83 6.20 -6.37
C MET A 164 6.87 7.22 -6.98
N PRO A 165 6.13 6.89 -8.05
CA PRO A 165 5.29 7.88 -8.73
C PRO A 165 4.16 8.36 -7.83
N ALA A 166 3.76 9.62 -8.05
CA ALA A 166 2.62 10.19 -7.36
C ALA A 166 1.37 9.33 -7.60
N GLY A 167 0.67 9.04 -6.53
CA GLY A 167 -0.62 8.38 -6.62
C GLY A 167 -0.60 6.89 -6.91
N ILE A 168 0.56 6.26 -6.96
CA ILE A 168 0.60 4.80 -7.02
C ILE A 168 -0.05 4.23 -5.77
N SER A 169 -0.91 3.23 -5.94
CA SER A 169 -1.38 2.38 -4.86
C SER A 169 -0.72 1.01 -4.94
N LEU A 170 -0.44 0.43 -3.78
CA LEU A 170 0.19 -0.89 -3.65
C LEU A 170 -0.49 -1.66 -2.53
N ILE A 171 -0.63 -2.95 -2.72
CA ILE A 171 -1.05 -3.91 -1.69
C ILE A 171 0.08 -4.91 -1.48
N ALA A 172 0.41 -5.17 -0.23
CA ALA A 172 1.41 -6.17 0.15
C ALA A 172 0.78 -7.19 1.09
N GLY A 173 0.83 -8.44 0.72
CA GLY A 173 0.10 -9.54 1.33
C GLY A 173 -1.16 -9.90 0.54
N ASP A 174 -1.83 -10.95 0.98
CA ASP A 174 -3.04 -11.50 0.35
C ASP A 174 -4.18 -11.53 1.39
N GLU A 175 -5.19 -10.66 1.19
CA GLU A 175 -6.38 -10.60 2.05
C GLU A 175 -7.23 -11.88 2.02
N LYS A 176 -7.01 -12.74 1.04
CA LYS A 176 -7.74 -14.00 0.82
C LYS A 176 -6.90 -15.23 1.17
N ALA A 177 -5.71 -15.04 1.74
CA ALA A 177 -4.84 -16.15 2.10
C ALA A 177 -5.54 -17.12 3.07
N THR A 178 -5.46 -18.40 2.75
CA THR A 178 -6.01 -19.51 3.56
C THR A 178 -4.92 -20.33 4.23
N GLN A 179 -3.68 -19.92 4.06
CA GLN A 179 -2.46 -20.52 4.60
C GLN A 179 -1.45 -19.42 4.94
N PRO A 180 -0.50 -19.68 5.85
CA PRO A 180 0.55 -18.74 6.17
C PRO A 180 1.30 -18.25 4.94
N GLN A 181 1.44 -16.95 4.81
CA GLN A 181 2.11 -16.31 3.68
C GLN A 181 3.63 -16.41 3.78
N SER A 182 4.30 -16.17 2.66
CA SER A 182 5.76 -16.19 2.59
C SER A 182 6.40 -15.20 3.59
N LEU A 183 7.42 -15.65 4.32
CA LEU A 183 8.24 -14.78 5.19
C LEU A 183 8.99 -13.68 4.43
N LYS A 184 9.02 -13.70 3.12
CA LYS A 184 9.50 -12.57 2.32
C LYS A 184 8.51 -11.39 2.32
N VAL A 185 7.23 -11.66 2.58
CA VAL A 185 6.14 -10.67 2.54
C VAL A 185 5.61 -10.39 3.93
N ILE A 186 5.10 -11.40 4.63
CA ILE A 186 4.48 -11.28 5.95
C ILE A 186 5.35 -11.94 7.00
N ARG A 187 5.62 -11.21 8.08
CA ARG A 187 6.38 -11.71 9.23
C ARG A 187 5.78 -11.20 10.52
N TRP A 188 5.73 -12.09 11.49
CA TRP A 188 5.44 -11.75 12.87
C TRP A 188 6.73 -11.84 13.69
N THR A 189 6.98 -10.86 14.56
CA THR A 189 8.17 -10.76 15.38
C THR A 189 7.87 -9.91 16.61
N CYS A 190 8.88 -9.62 17.42
CA CYS A 190 8.75 -8.79 18.60
C CYS A 190 9.40 -7.41 18.40
N SER A 191 8.88 -6.39 19.09
CA SER A 191 9.49 -5.07 19.05
C SER A 191 10.88 -5.10 19.70
N GLY A 192 11.85 -4.37 19.11
CA GLY A 192 13.24 -4.39 19.58
C GLY A 192 14.11 -5.46 18.94
N ASP A 193 13.53 -6.48 18.31
CA ASP A 193 14.30 -7.44 17.55
C ASP A 193 15.01 -6.75 16.39
N LYS A 194 16.33 -6.85 16.38
CA LYS A 194 17.16 -6.19 15.36
C LYS A 194 17.13 -6.90 14.03
N ASP A 195 16.67 -8.14 14.04
CA ASP A 195 16.67 -9.03 12.91
C ASP A 195 15.35 -9.81 12.80
N THR A 196 15.04 -10.14 11.57
CA THR A 196 13.97 -11.05 11.25
C THR A 196 14.35 -12.53 11.45
N ARG A 197 15.42 -12.82 12.20
CA ARG A 197 15.87 -14.19 12.43
C ARG A 197 14.87 -15.04 13.20
N ASP A 198 14.18 -14.39 14.15
CA ASP A 198 13.16 -15.04 14.97
C ASP A 198 11.74 -14.78 14.43
N ALA A 199 11.65 -14.21 13.22
CA ALA A 199 10.37 -13.94 12.59
C ALA A 199 9.70 -15.23 12.12
N THR A 200 8.41 -15.30 12.35
CA THR A 200 7.55 -16.43 12.02
C THR A 200 6.41 -16.01 11.10
N SER A 201 5.80 -16.97 10.42
CA SER A 201 4.62 -16.71 9.56
C SER A 201 3.34 -16.49 10.37
N THR A 202 3.35 -16.86 11.65
CA THR A 202 2.24 -16.70 12.58
C THR A 202 2.69 -15.93 13.82
N PRO A 203 1.81 -15.21 14.52
CA PRO A 203 2.14 -14.56 15.78
C PRO A 203 2.72 -15.52 16.82
N HIS A 204 3.65 -15.04 17.63
CA HIS A 204 4.23 -15.76 18.77
C HIS A 204 4.40 -14.82 19.95
N ASP A 205 4.48 -15.38 21.15
CA ASP A 205 4.63 -14.60 22.37
C ASP A 205 5.99 -13.89 22.40
N CYS A 206 5.98 -12.66 22.88
CA CYS A 206 7.15 -11.82 23.06
C CYS A 206 7.62 -11.81 24.50
N SER A 207 8.91 -11.61 24.73
CA SER A 207 9.51 -11.61 26.07
C SER A 207 9.63 -10.20 26.67
N GLY A 208 9.52 -10.10 27.98
CA GLY A 208 9.68 -8.84 28.70
C GLY A 208 8.70 -7.77 28.23
N ASP A 209 9.20 -6.56 28.01
CA ASP A 209 8.42 -5.40 27.58
C ASP A 209 8.27 -5.29 26.05
N GLN A 210 8.62 -6.35 25.33
CA GLN A 210 8.46 -6.37 23.88
C GLN A 210 6.97 -6.46 23.47
N MET A 211 6.64 -5.79 22.41
CA MET A 211 5.30 -5.81 21.80
C MET A 211 5.28 -6.75 20.60
N LEU A 212 4.15 -7.40 20.36
CA LEU A 212 3.90 -8.11 19.12
C LEU A 212 4.00 -7.15 17.94
N ARG A 213 4.69 -7.58 16.88
CA ARG A 213 4.93 -6.78 15.69
C ARG A 213 4.58 -7.55 14.43
N LEU A 214 3.78 -6.94 13.57
CA LEU A 214 3.62 -7.34 12.18
C LEU A 214 4.61 -6.57 11.32
N VAL A 215 5.31 -7.27 10.43
CA VAL A 215 6.23 -6.71 9.43
C VAL A 215 5.79 -7.13 8.05
N VAL A 216 5.48 -6.16 7.21
CA VAL A 216 5.04 -6.39 5.84
C VAL A 216 6.01 -5.72 4.87
N THR A 217 6.44 -6.48 3.86
CA THR A 217 7.36 -6.00 2.83
C THR A 217 6.61 -5.86 1.51
N PHE A 218 6.63 -4.68 0.93
CA PHE A 218 5.97 -4.38 -0.34
C PHE A 218 6.79 -4.82 -1.56
N PRO A 219 6.12 -5.06 -2.70
CA PRO A 219 6.80 -5.21 -3.98
C PRO A 219 7.56 -3.93 -4.34
N SER A 220 8.61 -4.04 -5.16
CA SER A 220 9.47 -2.90 -5.51
C SER A 220 9.94 -2.88 -6.96
N CYS A 221 9.33 -3.70 -7.80
CA CYS A 221 9.51 -3.69 -9.25
C CYS A 221 8.19 -3.29 -9.90
N TRP A 222 8.10 -2.04 -10.37
CA TRP A 222 6.90 -1.47 -10.97
C TRP A 222 6.91 -1.65 -12.50
N ASP A 223 5.72 -1.82 -13.10
CA ASP A 223 5.56 -1.96 -14.55
C ASP A 223 5.89 -0.70 -15.35
N GLY A 224 5.97 0.46 -14.68
CA GLY A 224 6.32 1.75 -15.27
C GLY A 224 5.12 2.58 -15.74
N HIS A 225 3.89 2.10 -15.61
CA HIS A 225 2.71 2.79 -16.15
C HIS A 225 1.43 2.66 -15.33
N THR A 226 1.18 1.54 -14.65
CA THR A 226 -0.06 1.31 -13.88
C THR A 226 0.08 1.87 -12.47
N LEU A 227 -0.77 2.82 -12.10
CA LEU A 227 -0.79 3.40 -10.75
C LEU A 227 -1.75 2.65 -9.81
N ASP A 228 -2.81 2.06 -10.36
CA ASP A 228 -3.80 1.32 -9.59
C ASP A 228 -3.28 -0.04 -9.14
N GLY A 229 -3.29 -0.27 -7.83
CA GLY A 229 -2.83 -1.50 -7.18
C GLY A 229 -3.90 -2.55 -6.93
N ALA A 230 -5.17 -2.29 -7.26
CA ALA A 230 -6.27 -3.19 -6.91
C ALA A 230 -6.11 -4.63 -7.44
N ALA A 231 -5.54 -4.79 -8.63
CA ALA A 231 -5.24 -6.10 -9.20
C ALA A 231 -3.95 -6.73 -8.66
N GLN A 232 -3.17 -6.04 -7.84
CA GLN A 232 -1.85 -6.45 -7.33
C GLN A 232 -0.87 -6.89 -8.45
N THR A 233 -1.02 -6.32 -9.63
CA THR A 233 -0.20 -6.65 -10.82
C THR A 233 0.64 -5.48 -11.31
N ASN A 234 0.49 -4.30 -10.74
CA ASN A 234 1.26 -3.11 -11.12
C ASN A 234 2.70 -3.12 -10.56
N ALA A 235 2.94 -3.86 -9.50
CA ALA A 235 4.28 -4.06 -8.95
C ALA A 235 4.48 -5.50 -8.46
N VAL A 236 5.69 -6.02 -8.60
CA VAL A 236 6.08 -7.37 -8.18
C VAL A 236 7.34 -7.35 -7.31
N TYR A 237 7.62 -8.46 -6.63
CA TYR A 237 8.85 -8.62 -5.87
C TYR A 237 10.03 -8.90 -6.81
N PRO A 238 11.25 -8.43 -6.47
CA PRO A 238 12.44 -8.80 -7.22
C PRO A 238 12.68 -10.32 -7.17
N GLU A 239 13.08 -10.88 -8.29
CA GLU A 239 13.52 -12.27 -8.43
C GLU A 239 15.05 -12.28 -8.59
N ASP A 240 15.73 -13.09 -7.80
CA ASP A 240 17.21 -13.20 -7.79
C ASP A 240 17.95 -11.84 -7.75
N GLY A 241 17.35 -10.88 -7.01
CA GLY A 241 17.90 -9.53 -6.84
C GLY A 241 17.75 -8.63 -8.07
N ARG A 242 16.84 -8.94 -8.99
CA ARG A 242 16.54 -8.18 -10.20
C ARG A 242 15.04 -7.98 -10.37
N CYS A 243 14.69 -6.91 -11.05
CA CYS A 243 13.32 -6.73 -11.52
C CYS A 243 13.11 -7.49 -12.84
N PRO A 244 11.98 -8.21 -13.00
CA PRO A 244 11.67 -8.91 -14.25
C PRO A 244 11.38 -7.91 -15.37
N ALA A 245 11.52 -8.36 -16.62
CA ALA A 245 11.33 -7.51 -17.80
C ALA A 245 9.91 -6.91 -17.91
N SER A 246 8.91 -7.56 -17.34
CA SER A 246 7.53 -7.06 -17.26
C SER A 246 7.37 -5.88 -16.28
N HIS A 247 8.26 -5.73 -15.30
CA HIS A 247 8.23 -4.70 -14.27
C HIS A 247 9.63 -4.09 -14.09
N PRO A 248 10.13 -3.38 -15.11
CA PRO A 248 11.54 -3.01 -15.19
C PRO A 248 11.93 -1.85 -14.26
N VAL A 249 10.95 -1.11 -13.70
CA VAL A 249 11.22 0.10 -12.94
C VAL A 249 11.41 -0.23 -11.46
N VAL A 250 12.63 -0.05 -10.98
CA VAL A 250 12.95 -0.20 -9.55
C VAL A 250 12.43 1.00 -8.78
N ILE A 251 11.53 0.77 -7.83
CA ILE A 251 11.01 1.78 -6.90
C ILE A 251 11.47 1.47 -5.47
N PRO A 252 11.40 2.43 -4.53
CA PRO A 252 11.69 2.14 -3.12
C PRO A 252 10.84 0.98 -2.60
N GLN A 253 11.48 0.04 -1.90
CA GLN A 253 10.78 -1.02 -1.19
C GLN A 253 10.33 -0.49 0.17
N ILE A 254 9.02 -0.48 0.39
CA ILE A 254 8.45 -0.20 1.70
C ILE A 254 8.55 -1.46 2.56
N VAL A 255 9.04 -1.31 3.80
CA VAL A 255 8.90 -2.33 4.85
C VAL A 255 8.16 -1.69 6.00
N PHE A 256 6.94 -2.13 6.22
CA PHE A 256 6.01 -1.57 7.19
C PHE A 256 6.02 -2.40 8.47
N HIS A 257 6.34 -1.76 9.59
CA HIS A 257 6.37 -2.37 10.91
C HIS A 257 5.29 -1.77 11.78
N VAL A 258 4.29 -2.53 12.18
CA VAL A 258 3.29 -2.08 13.13
C VAL A 258 3.43 -2.83 14.46
N ASN A 259 3.43 -2.08 15.57
CA ASN A 259 3.51 -2.63 16.92
C ASN A 259 2.14 -2.59 17.58
N TYR A 260 1.75 -3.71 18.15
CA TYR A 260 0.51 -3.85 18.92
C TYR A 260 0.83 -3.90 20.42
N PRO A 261 0.00 -3.27 21.28
CA PRO A 261 0.28 -3.15 22.72
C PRO A 261 -0.02 -4.46 23.47
N THR A 262 0.54 -5.55 23.01
CA THR A 262 0.48 -6.88 23.64
C THR A 262 1.78 -7.62 23.44
N SER A 263 2.20 -8.43 24.41
CA SER A 263 3.28 -9.39 24.28
C SER A 263 2.79 -10.80 23.98
N SER A 264 1.47 -11.04 24.07
CA SER A 264 0.89 -12.37 23.85
C SER A 264 0.30 -12.50 22.47
N ALA A 265 0.52 -13.64 21.85
CA ALA A 265 -0.10 -14.06 20.60
C ALA A 265 -1.38 -14.89 20.81
N ALA A 266 -1.80 -15.12 22.04
CA ALA A 266 -2.97 -15.94 22.33
C ALA A 266 -4.26 -15.26 21.83
N ASN A 267 -5.10 -16.02 21.13
CA ASN A 267 -6.41 -15.61 20.64
C ASN A 267 -6.39 -14.32 19.78
N VAL A 268 -5.33 -14.13 19.00
CA VAL A 268 -5.28 -13.03 18.02
C VAL A 268 -5.96 -13.45 16.71
N THR A 269 -6.71 -12.51 16.14
CA THR A 269 -7.42 -12.66 14.85
C THR A 269 -7.35 -11.34 14.09
N LEU A 270 -7.57 -11.38 12.77
CA LEU A 270 -7.68 -10.18 11.94
C LEU A 270 -9.12 -9.94 11.50
N SER A 271 -9.46 -8.71 11.21
CA SER A 271 -10.73 -8.37 10.55
C SER A 271 -10.79 -9.02 9.16
N MET A 272 -11.96 -9.55 8.79
CA MET A 272 -12.24 -10.15 7.49
C MET A 272 -13.49 -9.58 6.81
N SER A 273 -14.28 -8.80 7.54
CA SER A 273 -15.43 -8.05 7.05
C SER A 273 -15.76 -6.95 8.06
N PRO A 274 -16.77 -6.10 7.82
CA PRO A 274 -17.16 -5.08 8.80
C PRO A 274 -17.48 -5.64 10.21
N THR A 275 -17.87 -6.92 10.29
CA THR A 275 -18.35 -7.53 11.54
C THR A 275 -17.71 -8.88 11.88
N MET A 276 -16.87 -9.43 11.00
CA MET A 276 -16.26 -10.75 11.20
C MET A 276 -14.75 -10.66 11.40
N GLN A 277 -14.25 -11.56 12.25
CA GLN A 277 -12.83 -11.78 12.49
C GLN A 277 -12.45 -13.19 12.02
N GLY A 278 -11.21 -13.41 11.65
CA GLY A 278 -10.76 -14.70 11.15
C GLY A 278 -9.25 -14.88 11.16
N SER A 279 -8.73 -15.56 10.15
CA SER A 279 -7.35 -15.99 10.11
C SER A 279 -6.36 -14.83 10.09
N ILE A 280 -5.26 -14.99 10.82
CA ILE A 280 -4.08 -14.12 10.78
C ILE A 280 -3.31 -14.29 9.46
N ASP A 281 -3.62 -15.33 8.68
CA ASP A 281 -2.99 -15.56 7.38
C ASP A 281 -3.34 -14.47 6.36
N THR A 282 -4.48 -13.79 6.56
CA THR A 282 -4.94 -12.69 5.70
C THR A 282 -4.23 -11.35 5.95
N ALA A 283 -3.15 -11.36 6.73
CA ALA A 283 -2.38 -10.15 7.01
C ALA A 283 -1.90 -9.49 5.71
N HIS A 284 -2.14 -8.19 5.59
CA HIS A 284 -1.70 -7.35 4.47
C HIS A 284 -1.53 -5.90 4.92
N VAL A 285 -0.96 -5.09 4.06
CA VAL A 285 -0.89 -3.63 4.20
C VAL A 285 -1.15 -3.01 2.85
N ASP A 286 -1.98 -1.99 2.87
CA ASP A 286 -2.33 -1.19 1.72
C ASP A 286 -1.70 0.19 1.81
N PHE A 287 -1.45 0.79 0.66
CA PHE A 287 -0.74 2.05 0.57
C PHE A 287 -1.20 2.86 -0.66
N ILE A 288 -1.46 4.14 -0.46
CA ILE A 288 -1.59 5.13 -1.54
C ILE A 288 -0.55 6.23 -1.33
N ASN A 289 0.29 6.46 -2.34
CA ASN A 289 1.35 7.46 -2.28
C ASN A 289 0.80 8.89 -2.30
N GLY A 290 0.87 9.56 -1.15
CA GLY A 290 0.53 10.97 -0.95
C GLY A 290 1.73 11.83 -0.56
N TRP A 291 2.96 11.37 -0.80
CA TRP A 291 4.18 12.14 -0.53
C TRP A 291 4.28 13.41 -1.36
N ASP A 292 4.84 14.46 -0.76
CA ASP A 292 5.48 15.51 -1.54
C ASP A 292 6.55 14.91 -2.45
N GLN A 293 6.34 15.01 -3.75
CA GLN A 293 7.16 14.30 -4.73
C GLN A 293 8.59 14.81 -4.81
N ALA A 294 8.82 16.10 -4.55
CA ALA A 294 10.16 16.67 -4.54
C ALA A 294 10.97 16.12 -3.35
N LEU A 295 10.34 16.05 -2.17
CA LEU A 295 10.99 15.50 -0.99
C LEU A 295 11.21 13.99 -1.08
N LEU A 296 10.25 13.25 -1.61
CA LEU A 296 10.40 11.80 -1.85
C LEU A 296 11.55 11.53 -2.84
N ALA A 297 11.60 12.28 -3.95
CA ALA A 297 12.69 12.17 -4.93
C ALA A 297 14.06 12.47 -4.32
N ARG A 298 14.14 13.53 -3.51
CA ARG A 298 15.34 13.87 -2.77
C ARG A 298 15.79 12.75 -1.84
N ASN A 299 14.90 12.22 -1.00
CA ASN A 299 15.21 11.15 -0.06
C ASN A 299 15.62 9.87 -0.80
N THR A 300 14.94 9.53 -1.89
CA THR A 300 15.27 8.38 -2.74
C THR A 300 16.69 8.53 -3.30
N SER A 301 17.04 9.69 -3.83
CA SER A 301 18.35 9.96 -4.43
C SER A 301 19.46 9.99 -3.38
N VAL A 302 19.28 10.81 -2.33
CA VAL A 302 20.32 11.08 -1.32
C VAL A 302 20.57 9.88 -0.42
N CYS A 303 19.50 9.12 -0.08
CA CYS A 303 19.63 8.01 0.85
C CYS A 303 19.73 6.67 0.11
N ILE A 304 18.71 6.33 -0.70
CA ILE A 304 18.61 4.99 -1.27
C ILE A 304 19.62 4.81 -2.41
N ALA A 305 19.56 5.65 -3.44
CA ALA A 305 20.43 5.54 -4.61
C ALA A 305 21.92 5.71 -4.25
N ALA A 306 22.23 6.56 -3.28
CA ALA A 306 23.58 6.76 -2.78
C ALA A 306 24.08 5.69 -1.80
N HIS A 307 23.28 4.66 -1.50
CA HIS A 307 23.60 3.60 -0.53
C HIS A 307 23.90 4.11 0.88
N LEU A 308 23.21 5.17 1.29
CA LEU A 308 23.39 5.76 2.61
C LEU A 308 22.28 5.33 3.57
N ARG A 309 22.65 5.21 4.83
CA ARG A 309 21.71 5.15 5.93
C ARG A 309 21.35 6.59 6.30
N CYS A 310 20.09 6.97 6.12
CA CYS A 310 19.56 8.22 6.62
C CYS A 310 18.77 7.99 7.92
N GLY A 311 18.66 9.05 8.69
CA GLY A 311 17.78 9.10 9.86
C GLY A 311 16.30 9.21 9.48
N PRO A 312 15.44 9.41 10.48
CA PRO A 312 14.03 9.71 10.25
C PRO A 312 13.86 10.94 9.36
N VAL A 313 12.82 10.94 8.54
CA VAL A 313 12.47 12.10 7.71
C VAL A 313 11.94 13.21 8.61
N THR A 314 12.38 14.43 8.31
CA THR A 314 11.87 15.67 8.90
C THR A 314 11.34 16.58 7.78
N GLY A 315 10.84 17.76 8.11
CA GLY A 315 10.34 18.72 7.11
C GLY A 315 11.35 19.11 6.02
N THR A 316 12.65 18.91 6.25
CA THR A 316 13.72 19.17 5.27
C THR A 316 14.23 17.90 4.58
N GLY A 317 13.67 16.76 4.90
CA GLY A 317 14.05 15.45 4.39
C GLY A 317 14.94 14.65 5.35
N ALA A 318 15.27 13.43 4.93
CA ALA A 318 16.15 12.56 5.67
C ALA A 318 17.61 13.01 5.58
N VAL A 319 18.32 12.92 6.70
CA VAL A 319 19.74 13.31 6.78
C VAL A 319 20.62 12.07 6.78
N PRO A 320 21.63 11.99 5.90
CA PRO A 320 22.59 10.89 5.90
C PRO A 320 23.31 10.74 7.23
N GLN A 321 23.36 9.51 7.74
CA GLN A 321 24.09 9.15 8.98
C GLN A 321 25.34 8.29 8.68
N GLY A 322 25.54 7.92 7.43
CA GLY A 322 26.67 7.12 6.98
C GLY A 322 26.24 5.97 6.06
N PRO A 323 27.20 5.16 5.61
CA PRO A 323 26.93 4.01 4.76
C PRO A 323 26.14 2.94 5.51
N VAL A 324 25.28 2.23 4.80
CA VAL A 324 24.61 1.04 5.34
C VAL A 324 25.67 -0.07 5.51
N ALA A 325 25.79 -0.59 6.74
CA ALA A 325 26.71 -1.68 7.01
C ALA A 325 26.40 -2.91 6.14
N THR A 326 27.41 -3.49 5.51
CA THR A 326 27.29 -4.83 4.92
C THR A 326 27.20 -5.83 6.04
N ARG A 327 26.22 -6.74 5.99
CA ARG A 327 26.36 -7.98 6.78
C ARG A 327 27.53 -8.76 6.20
N ASN A 328 28.52 -8.99 7.01
CA ASN A 328 29.57 -9.91 6.65
C ASN A 328 28.97 -11.33 6.67
N PRO A 329 28.89 -12.06 5.54
CA PRO A 329 28.31 -13.40 5.54
C PRO A 329 29.16 -14.42 6.35
N SER A 330 30.31 -14.00 6.84
CA SER A 330 31.26 -14.83 7.63
C SER A 330 31.36 -14.41 9.10
N GLY A 331 30.33 -13.85 9.69
CA GLY A 331 30.28 -13.51 11.13
C GLY A 331 30.02 -14.72 11.99
N SER A 332 31.04 -15.57 12.18
CA SER A 332 31.22 -16.36 13.37
C SER A 332 31.50 -15.39 14.54
N ARG A 333 30.53 -15.24 15.43
CA ARG A 333 30.67 -15.08 16.88
C ARG A 333 29.41 -15.54 17.57
#